data_62b03c3508ef8fa9aee61564b5241446
#
_entry.id   62b03c3508ef8fa9aee61564b5241446
#
_cell.length_a   1.000
_cell.length_b   1.000
_cell.length_c   1.000
_cell.angle_alpha   90.00
_cell.angle_beta   90.00
_cell.angle_gamma   90.00
#
_symmetry.space_group_name_H-M   'P 1'
#
loop_
_entity.id
_entity.type
_entity.pdbx_description
1 polymer ?
#
loop_
_entity_poly.entity_id
_entity_poly.type
_entity_poly.pdbx_seq_one_letter_code
_entity_poly.pdbx_strand_id
1 'polypeptide(L)'
;MHTNSSETSQSTTLQYVHWFRHSAPYINAHRNKTFVIMFDGEAVQHENFQHIIHDIALLHSLGIRLILVHGARSQINQNLKASGIQTPFHNHRRITTRESLSCVMNVVGSIRLQIEALLSM
;
A
#
# COMPACT_ATOMS: atom_id res chain seq x y z
N MET A 1 -44.54 10.30 15.75
CA MET A 1 -43.71 9.52 14.80
C MET A 1 -42.24 9.87 14.95
N HIS A 2 -41.58 9.59 16.09
CA HIS A 2 -40.16 9.97 16.35
C HIS A 2 -39.34 8.87 17.05
N THR A 3 -39.64 7.58 16.79
CA THR A 3 -38.96 6.44 17.50
C THR A 3 -37.97 5.66 16.65
N ASN A 4 -37.87 5.87 15.35
CA ASN A 4 -37.03 5.02 14.47
C ASN A 4 -35.53 5.40 14.41
N SER A 5 -35.15 6.64 14.75
CA SER A 5 -33.74 7.07 14.61
C SER A 5 -32.85 6.61 15.77
N SER A 6 -33.40 6.47 16.97
CA SER A 6 -32.62 6.05 18.15
C SER A 6 -32.37 4.55 18.19
N GLU A 7 -33.30 3.74 17.72
CA GLU A 7 -33.16 2.27 17.69
C GLU A 7 -32.13 1.84 16.62
N THR A 8 -32.12 2.49 15.47
CA THR A 8 -31.13 2.23 14.41
C THR A 8 -29.72 2.60 14.86
N SER A 9 -29.56 3.72 15.57
CA SER A 9 -28.27 4.17 16.10
C SER A 9 -27.72 3.22 17.19
N GLN A 10 -28.57 2.74 18.09
CA GLN A 10 -28.18 1.78 19.13
C GLN A 10 -27.81 0.42 18.53
N SER A 11 -28.56 -0.08 17.56
CA SER A 11 -28.26 -1.33 16.86
C SER A 11 -26.89 -1.25 16.16
N THR A 12 -26.61 -0.16 15.48
CA THR A 12 -25.31 0.08 14.81
C THR A 12 -24.16 0.13 15.82
N THR A 13 -24.33 0.83 16.94
CA THR A 13 -23.30 0.91 17.99
C THR A 13 -22.99 -0.45 18.60
N LEU A 14 -24.00 -1.27 18.90
CA LEU A 14 -23.83 -2.62 19.42
C LEU A 14 -23.09 -3.52 18.43
N GLN A 15 -23.35 -3.36 17.13
CA GLN A 15 -22.70 -4.10 16.07
C GLN A 15 -21.19 -3.76 15.99
N TYR A 16 -20.82 -2.48 16.13
CA TYR A 16 -19.42 -2.05 16.17
C TYR A 16 -18.69 -2.62 17.40
N VAL A 17 -19.31 -2.57 18.57
CA VAL A 17 -18.74 -3.14 19.80
C VAL A 17 -18.52 -4.64 19.68
N HIS A 18 -19.49 -5.35 19.11
CA HIS A 18 -19.40 -6.79 18.86
C HIS A 18 -18.24 -7.10 17.90
N TRP A 19 -18.17 -6.40 16.77
CA TRP A 19 -17.09 -6.55 15.80
C TRP A 19 -15.71 -6.29 16.42
N PHE A 20 -15.56 -5.22 17.19
CA PHE A 20 -14.31 -4.90 17.87
C PHE A 20 -13.87 -5.99 18.86
N ARG A 21 -14.81 -6.51 19.66
CA ARG A 21 -14.53 -7.62 20.59
C ARG A 21 -14.06 -8.87 19.85
N HIS A 22 -14.64 -9.19 18.70
CA HIS A 22 -14.21 -10.30 17.86
C HIS A 22 -12.84 -10.08 17.22
N SER A 23 -12.45 -8.84 16.97
CA SER A 23 -11.15 -8.50 16.38
C SER A 23 -10.02 -8.51 17.42
N ALA A 24 -10.30 -8.30 18.68
CA ALA A 24 -9.30 -8.19 19.74
C ALA A 24 -8.32 -9.39 19.85
N PRO A 25 -8.74 -10.66 19.72
CA PRO A 25 -7.82 -11.80 19.75
C PRO A 25 -6.82 -11.76 18.59
N TYR A 26 -7.25 -11.34 17.39
CA TYR A 26 -6.38 -11.20 16.21
C TYR A 26 -5.36 -10.08 16.40
N ILE A 27 -5.79 -8.95 16.93
CA ILE A 27 -4.90 -7.83 17.25
C ILE A 27 -3.82 -8.29 18.24
N ASN A 28 -4.20 -8.98 19.30
CA ASN A 28 -3.26 -9.49 20.30
C ASN A 28 -2.29 -10.54 19.72
N ALA A 29 -2.78 -11.43 18.86
CA ALA A 29 -1.96 -12.47 18.24
C ALA A 29 -0.87 -11.89 17.30
N HIS A 30 -1.13 -10.75 16.68
CA HIS A 30 -0.26 -10.13 15.66
C HIS A 30 0.55 -8.95 16.21
N ARG A 31 0.20 -8.43 17.36
CA ARG A 31 0.93 -7.34 18.01
C ARG A 31 2.40 -7.69 18.19
N ASN A 32 3.29 -6.75 17.89
CA ASN A 32 4.75 -6.92 17.91
C ASN A 32 5.31 -7.92 16.88
N LYS A 33 4.48 -8.45 15.99
CA LYS A 33 4.94 -9.22 14.83
C LYS A 33 5.40 -8.28 13.73
N THR A 34 6.21 -8.81 12.83
CA THR A 34 6.65 -8.09 11.63
C THR A 34 5.97 -8.69 10.41
N PHE A 35 5.24 -7.88 9.66
CA PHE A 35 4.63 -8.27 8.39
C PHE A 35 5.42 -7.65 7.24
N VAL A 36 5.65 -8.46 6.22
CA VAL A 36 6.19 -7.99 4.95
C VAL A 36 5.03 -7.93 3.96
N ILE A 37 4.70 -6.73 3.50
CA ILE A 37 3.63 -6.50 2.53
C ILE A 37 4.29 -6.10 1.22
N MET A 38 4.03 -6.90 0.17
CA MET A 38 4.54 -6.63 -1.17
C MET A 38 3.39 -6.29 -2.10
N PHE A 39 3.57 -5.24 -2.91
CA PHE A 39 2.66 -4.86 -3.99
C PHE A 39 3.46 -4.43 -5.22
N ASP A 40 2.89 -4.66 -6.38
CA ASP A 40 3.52 -4.30 -7.65
C ASP A 40 3.35 -2.81 -8.01
N GLY A 41 4.02 -2.39 -9.09
CA GLY A 41 3.92 -1.01 -9.54
C GLY A 41 2.52 -0.64 -10.04
N GLU A 42 1.74 -1.59 -10.53
CA GLU A 42 0.37 -1.35 -11.00
C GLU A 42 -0.56 -1.03 -9.84
N ALA A 43 -0.39 -1.69 -8.70
CA ALA A 43 -1.13 -1.38 -7.49
C ALA A 43 -0.90 0.06 -7.03
N VAL A 44 0.33 0.58 -7.16
CA VAL A 44 0.67 1.98 -6.80
C VAL A 44 -0.08 3.00 -7.68
N GLN A 45 -0.39 2.64 -8.92
CA GLN A 45 -1.11 3.51 -9.85
C GLN A 45 -2.64 3.40 -9.73
N HIS A 46 -3.12 2.45 -8.95
CA HIS A 46 -4.56 2.23 -8.80
C HIS A 46 -5.20 3.31 -7.94
N GLU A 47 -6.41 3.73 -8.29
CA GLU A 47 -7.16 4.79 -7.57
C GLU A 47 -7.36 4.49 -6.07
N ASN A 48 -7.51 3.21 -5.71
CA ASN A 48 -7.69 2.77 -4.33
C ASN A 48 -6.37 2.64 -3.54
N PHE A 49 -5.22 2.93 -4.14
CA PHE A 49 -3.93 2.75 -3.47
C PHE A 49 -3.82 3.55 -2.17
N GLN A 50 -4.35 4.76 -2.15
CA GLN A 50 -4.39 5.60 -0.96
C GLN A 50 -5.12 4.91 0.21
N HIS A 51 -6.24 4.26 -0.05
CA HIS A 51 -6.99 3.51 0.98
C HIS A 51 -6.18 2.33 1.50
N ILE A 52 -5.49 1.61 0.62
CA ILE A 52 -4.58 0.51 1.03
C ILE A 52 -3.48 1.02 1.96
N ILE A 53 -2.88 2.17 1.67
CA ILE A 53 -1.85 2.77 2.52
C ILE A 53 -2.42 3.20 3.88
N HIS A 54 -3.64 3.74 3.92
CA HIS A 54 -4.31 4.06 5.19
C HIS A 54 -4.59 2.81 6.03
N ASP A 55 -5.02 1.70 5.42
CA ASP A 55 -5.23 0.43 6.11
C ASP A 55 -3.90 -0.14 6.65
N ILE A 56 -2.82 0.00 5.89
CA ILE A 56 -1.47 -0.37 6.32
C ILE A 56 -1.03 0.48 7.53
N ALA A 57 -1.27 1.79 7.50
CA ALA A 57 -0.98 2.68 8.63
C ALA A 57 -1.81 2.30 9.87
N LEU A 58 -3.06 1.88 9.70
CA LEU A 58 -3.90 1.36 10.77
C LEU A 58 -3.29 0.10 11.40
N LEU A 59 -2.80 -0.85 10.61
CA LEU A 59 -2.12 -2.04 11.13
C LEU A 59 -0.90 -1.66 11.98
N HIS A 60 -0.15 -0.65 11.57
CA HIS A 60 0.97 -0.14 12.36
C HIS A 60 0.52 0.45 13.70
N SER A 61 -0.57 1.21 13.73
CA SER A 61 -1.13 1.79 14.94
C SER A 61 -1.64 0.73 15.95
N LEU A 62 -1.99 -0.46 15.45
CA LEU A 62 -2.35 -1.62 16.26
C LEU A 62 -1.13 -2.37 16.84
N GLY A 63 0.08 -1.89 16.58
CA GLY A 63 1.32 -2.42 17.13
C GLY A 63 1.99 -3.49 16.25
N ILE A 64 1.64 -3.58 14.98
CA ILE A 64 2.31 -4.44 14.01
C ILE A 64 3.49 -3.66 13.39
N ARG A 65 4.64 -4.30 13.29
CA ARG A 65 5.79 -3.75 12.55
C ARG A 65 5.65 -4.12 11.08
N LEU A 66 5.85 -3.15 10.20
CA LEU A 66 5.60 -3.32 8.77
C LEU A 66 6.88 -3.08 7.96
N ILE A 67 7.10 -3.95 6.99
CA ILE A 67 8.09 -3.76 5.92
C ILE A 67 7.31 -3.73 4.62
N LEU A 68 7.35 -2.61 3.92
CA LEU A 68 6.69 -2.46 2.62
C LEU A 68 7.70 -2.67 1.51
N VAL A 69 7.36 -3.55 0.57
CA VAL A 69 8.16 -3.82 -0.64
C VAL A 69 7.31 -3.47 -1.84
N HIS A 70 7.77 -2.52 -2.64
CA HIS A 70 7.03 -2.11 -3.83
C HIS A 70 7.75 -2.45 -5.12
N GLY A 71 6.99 -2.79 -6.16
CA GLY A 71 7.45 -2.89 -7.52
C GLY A 71 7.39 -1.53 -8.24
N ALA A 72 8.08 -1.43 -9.37
CA ALA A 72 8.09 -0.23 -10.22
C ALA A 72 8.15 -0.58 -11.72
N ARG A 73 7.86 -1.83 -12.07
CA ARG A 73 8.12 -2.34 -13.43
C ARG A 73 7.31 -1.61 -14.49
N SER A 74 6.04 -1.37 -14.25
CA SER A 74 5.16 -0.70 -15.21
C SER A 74 5.58 0.76 -15.40
N GLN A 75 5.89 1.49 -14.33
CA GLN A 75 6.32 2.87 -14.38
C GLN A 75 7.70 3.02 -15.06
N ILE A 76 8.62 2.11 -14.77
CA ILE A 76 9.93 2.08 -15.45
C ILE A 76 9.75 1.85 -16.95
N ASN A 77 8.89 0.90 -17.36
CA ASN A 77 8.59 0.64 -18.76
C ASN A 77 8.01 1.87 -19.46
N GLN A 78 7.04 2.53 -18.83
CA GLN A 78 6.41 3.73 -19.38
C GLN A 78 7.43 4.88 -19.55
N ASN A 79 8.26 5.10 -18.55
CA ASN A 79 9.23 6.18 -18.55
C ASN A 79 10.36 5.95 -19.58
N LEU A 80 10.89 4.72 -19.67
CA LEU A 80 11.88 4.35 -20.67
C LEU A 80 11.33 4.50 -22.10
N LYS A 81 10.09 4.06 -22.31
CA LYS A 81 9.41 4.21 -23.60
C LYS A 81 9.23 5.70 -23.97
N ALA A 82 8.81 6.54 -23.02
CA ALA A 82 8.65 7.98 -23.22
C ALA A 82 9.98 8.67 -23.53
N SER A 83 11.09 8.18 -22.95
CA SER A 83 12.45 8.71 -23.19
C SER A 83 13.14 8.12 -24.42
N GLY A 84 12.48 7.20 -25.16
CA GLY A 84 13.08 6.53 -26.31
C GLY A 84 14.22 5.57 -25.99
N ILE A 85 14.41 5.21 -24.71
CA ILE A 85 15.49 4.35 -24.25
C ILE A 85 15.06 2.88 -24.37
N GLN A 86 15.77 2.12 -25.16
CA GLN A 86 15.56 0.68 -25.29
C GLN A 86 16.50 -0.07 -24.34
N THR A 87 15.95 -1.01 -23.57
CA THR A 87 16.72 -1.85 -22.67
C THR A 87 16.56 -3.32 -23.05
N PRO A 88 17.66 -4.06 -23.24
CA PRO A 88 17.60 -5.48 -23.53
C PRO A 88 17.11 -6.29 -22.32
N PHE A 89 16.52 -7.44 -22.62
CA PHE A 89 16.14 -8.43 -21.61
C PHE A 89 16.98 -9.69 -21.80
N HIS A 90 17.40 -10.26 -20.66
CA HIS A 90 18.04 -11.59 -20.63
C HIS A 90 17.36 -12.44 -19.56
N ASN A 91 16.88 -13.62 -19.93
CA ASN A 91 16.15 -14.53 -19.02
C ASN A 91 15.03 -13.82 -18.22
N HIS A 92 14.18 -13.08 -18.91
CA HIS A 92 13.07 -12.29 -18.34
C HIS A 92 13.49 -11.18 -17.36
N ARG A 93 14.80 -10.91 -17.25
CA ARG A 93 15.33 -9.81 -16.44
C ARG A 93 15.81 -8.69 -17.37
N ARG A 94 15.47 -7.46 -17.01
CA ARG A 94 15.96 -6.28 -17.71
C ARG A 94 17.45 -6.11 -17.42
N ILE A 95 18.22 -5.85 -18.47
CA ILE A 95 19.59 -5.38 -18.32
C ILE A 95 19.53 -3.86 -18.15
N THR A 96 19.89 -3.39 -16.95
CA THR A 96 19.95 -1.96 -16.66
C THR A 96 21.27 -1.41 -17.18
N THR A 97 21.20 -0.66 -18.26
CA THR A 97 22.35 0.06 -18.82
C THR A 97 22.63 1.32 -18.01
N ARG A 98 23.81 1.91 -18.18
CA ARG A 98 24.16 3.18 -17.54
C ARG A 98 23.18 4.31 -17.89
N GLU A 99 22.70 4.32 -19.11
CA GLU A 99 21.73 5.29 -19.63
C GLU A 99 20.34 5.10 -18.98
N SER A 100 19.89 3.86 -18.85
CA SER A 100 18.59 3.56 -18.23
C SER A 100 18.60 3.67 -16.71
N LEU A 101 19.77 3.65 -16.06
CA LEU A 101 19.91 3.67 -14.61
C LEU A 101 19.29 4.93 -13.99
N SER A 102 19.56 6.11 -14.56
CA SER A 102 18.99 7.38 -14.09
C SER A 102 17.46 7.37 -14.12
N CYS A 103 16.89 6.84 -15.20
CA CYS A 103 15.45 6.68 -15.35
C CYS A 103 14.88 5.75 -14.26
N VAL A 104 15.53 4.60 -14.04
CA VAL A 104 15.11 3.64 -13.00
C VAL A 104 15.17 4.29 -11.62
N MET A 105 16.25 4.98 -11.28
CA MET A 105 16.41 5.66 -9.99
C MET A 105 15.33 6.73 -9.76
N ASN A 106 15.05 7.55 -10.77
CA ASN A 106 14.02 8.59 -10.68
C ASN A 106 12.63 7.99 -10.45
N VAL A 107 12.28 6.94 -11.20
CA VAL A 107 10.98 6.27 -11.06
C VAL A 107 10.83 5.63 -9.68
N VAL A 108 11.81 4.85 -9.26
CA VAL A 108 11.77 4.15 -7.96
C VAL A 108 11.76 5.17 -6.81
N GLY A 109 12.58 6.22 -6.89
CA GLY A 109 12.60 7.28 -5.89
C GLY A 109 11.27 8.04 -5.80
N SER A 110 10.64 8.32 -6.93
CA SER A 110 9.32 8.98 -6.97
C SER A 110 8.24 8.12 -6.31
N ILE A 111 8.18 6.82 -6.61
CA ILE A 111 7.23 5.89 -6.00
C ILE A 111 7.45 5.83 -4.49
N ARG A 112 8.70 5.69 -4.05
CA ARG A 112 9.05 5.66 -2.64
C ARG A 112 8.56 6.91 -1.91
N LEU A 113 8.86 8.09 -2.44
CA LEU A 113 8.43 9.37 -1.86
C LEU A 113 6.90 9.51 -1.83
N GLN A 114 6.20 9.02 -2.85
CA GLN A 114 4.74 8.99 -2.88
C GLN A 114 4.17 8.13 -1.75
N ILE A 115 4.72 6.94 -1.52
CA ILE A 115 4.29 6.05 -0.44
C ILE A 115 4.59 6.69 0.92
N GLU A 116 5.79 7.24 1.12
CA GLU A 116 6.19 7.90 2.36
C GLU A 116 5.30 9.11 2.67
N ALA A 117 4.94 9.90 1.65
CA ALA A 117 4.02 11.02 1.80
C ALA A 117 2.63 10.58 2.26
N LEU A 118 2.08 9.50 1.67
CA LEU A 118 0.77 8.96 2.07
C LEU A 118 0.78 8.37 3.48
N LEU A 119 1.89 7.78 3.93
CA LEU A 119 2.05 7.27 5.29
C LEU A 119 2.20 8.38 6.35
N SER A 120 2.57 9.58 5.93
CA SER A 120 2.81 10.72 6.81
C SER A 120 1.58 11.61 7.01
N MET A 121 0.49 11.36 6.29
CA MET A 121 -0.78 12.08 6.42
C MET A 121 -1.67 11.45 7.46
#